data_bc3a58934e8601dd716b1bb7601fa554
#
_entry.id   bc3a58934e8601dd716b1bb7601fa554
#
_cell.length_a   1.000
_cell.length_b   1.000
_cell.length_c   1.000
_cell.angle_alpha   90.00
_cell.angle_beta   90.00
_cell.angle_gamma   90.00
#
_symmetry.space_group_name_H-M   'P 1'
#
loop_
_entity.id
_entity.type
_entity.pdbx_description
1 polymer ?
#
loop_
_entity_poly.entity_id
_entity_poly.type
_entity_poly.pdbx_seq_one_letter_code
_entity_poly.pdbx_strand_id
1 'polypeptide(L)'
;MKQKPRKASESLFANGGFAFTIFYGFVIFFITMCAFLINPISEMFELSQSFSWKHLMQALSDEAILRHSQTFAFTTLGMSQLFHMLGMSNIKKSVFNLFKSKNWMFIVALAIGILLQVLVTEMPILSDFFKTTRLSWYEWLWLLALSSIPLIIHEILVPFFKRKNLM
;
A
#
# COMPACT_ATOMS: atom_id res chain seq x y z
N MET A 1 -17.43 -14.42 19.37
CA MET A 1 -17.90 -14.52 17.97
C MET A 1 -19.42 -14.43 17.97
N LYS A 2 -20.01 -13.27 17.54
CA LYS A 2 -21.46 -13.07 17.53
C LYS A 2 -22.06 -12.97 16.12
N GLN A 3 -21.29 -13.26 15.08
CA GLN A 3 -21.79 -13.27 13.71
C GLN A 3 -22.00 -14.73 13.26
N LYS A 4 -23.15 -14.99 12.60
CA LYS A 4 -23.42 -16.30 12.01
C LYS A 4 -22.37 -16.62 10.94
N PRO A 5 -21.91 -17.88 10.83
CA PRO A 5 -21.00 -18.28 9.75
C PRO A 5 -21.64 -17.97 8.38
N ARG A 6 -20.80 -17.56 7.42
CA ARG A 6 -21.23 -17.39 6.03
C ARG A 6 -21.75 -18.71 5.47
N LYS A 7 -22.81 -18.67 4.65
CA LYS A 7 -23.29 -19.88 3.95
C LYS A 7 -22.22 -20.34 2.95
N ALA A 8 -21.95 -21.64 2.89
CA ALA A 8 -20.95 -22.21 2.00
C ALA A 8 -21.22 -21.94 0.49
N SER A 9 -22.46 -21.65 0.14
CA SER A 9 -22.90 -21.30 -1.22
C SER A 9 -22.78 -19.82 -1.56
N GLU A 10 -22.36 -18.96 -0.62
CA GLU A 10 -22.25 -17.53 -0.83
C GLU A 10 -20.90 -17.19 -1.46
N SER A 11 -20.91 -16.59 -2.67
CA SER A 11 -19.69 -16.17 -3.36
C SER A 11 -18.88 -15.18 -2.50
N LEU A 12 -17.56 -15.29 -2.54
CA LEU A 12 -16.64 -14.33 -1.90
C LEU A 12 -16.86 -12.88 -2.41
N PHE A 13 -17.37 -12.76 -3.63
CA PHE A 13 -17.65 -11.49 -4.30
C PHE A 13 -19.11 -11.05 -4.18
N ALA A 14 -19.94 -11.77 -3.38
CA ALA A 14 -21.31 -11.36 -3.11
C ALA A 14 -21.35 -9.99 -2.41
N ASN A 15 -22.51 -9.33 -2.48
CA ASN A 15 -22.78 -8.08 -1.77
C ASN A 15 -21.79 -6.90 -2.06
N GLY A 16 -21.31 -6.80 -3.31
CA GLY A 16 -20.43 -5.71 -3.72
C GLY A 16 -18.93 -5.96 -3.47
N GLY A 17 -18.54 -7.12 -2.97
CA GLY A 17 -17.13 -7.46 -2.71
C GLY A 17 -16.26 -7.34 -3.96
N PHE A 18 -16.78 -7.66 -5.15
CA PHE A 18 -16.08 -7.50 -6.42
C PHE A 18 -15.75 -6.03 -6.73
N ALA A 19 -16.74 -5.15 -6.62
CA ALA A 19 -16.55 -3.71 -6.85
C ALA A 19 -15.54 -3.10 -5.88
N PHE A 20 -15.57 -3.54 -4.62
CA PHE A 20 -14.57 -3.14 -3.61
C PHE A 20 -13.17 -3.58 -3.96
N THR A 21 -12.99 -4.83 -4.37
CA THR A 21 -11.68 -5.36 -4.75
C THR A 21 -11.10 -4.58 -5.92
N ILE A 22 -11.91 -4.31 -6.96
CA ILE A 22 -11.48 -3.51 -8.10
C ILE A 22 -11.13 -2.07 -7.67
N PHE A 23 -11.98 -1.42 -6.88
CA PHE A 23 -11.76 -0.06 -6.44
C PHE A 23 -10.45 0.08 -5.66
N TYR A 24 -10.21 -0.75 -4.64
CA TYR A 24 -8.96 -0.72 -3.88
C TYR A 24 -7.75 -1.14 -4.72
N GLY A 25 -7.93 -2.08 -5.67
CA GLY A 25 -6.90 -2.43 -6.63
C GLY A 25 -6.45 -1.23 -7.46
N PHE A 26 -7.38 -0.42 -7.96
CA PHE A 26 -7.08 0.83 -8.66
C PHE A 26 -6.39 1.86 -7.76
N VAL A 27 -6.84 2.03 -6.53
CA VAL A 27 -6.21 2.95 -5.58
C VAL A 27 -4.76 2.54 -5.33
N ILE A 28 -4.51 1.27 -5.00
CA ILE A 28 -3.17 0.76 -4.72
C ILE A 28 -2.28 0.84 -5.96
N PHE A 29 -2.81 0.50 -7.14
CA PHE A 29 -2.09 0.66 -8.40
C PHE A 29 -1.66 2.12 -8.62
N PHE A 30 -2.58 3.06 -8.45
CA PHE A 30 -2.31 4.47 -8.70
C PHE A 30 -1.25 5.04 -7.76
N ILE A 31 -1.34 4.78 -6.45
CA ILE A 31 -0.35 5.25 -5.48
C ILE A 31 1.02 4.59 -5.70
N THR A 32 1.05 3.32 -6.12
CA THR A 32 2.29 2.62 -6.45
C THR A 32 2.95 3.21 -7.70
N MET A 33 2.17 3.55 -8.73
CA MET A 33 2.67 4.25 -9.91
C MET A 33 3.19 5.65 -9.58
N CYS A 34 2.48 6.38 -8.73
CA CYS A 34 2.97 7.68 -8.23
C CYS A 34 4.33 7.51 -7.52
N ALA A 35 4.45 6.54 -6.62
CA ALA A 35 5.70 6.25 -5.93
C ALA A 35 6.83 5.91 -6.90
N PHE A 36 6.57 5.06 -7.90
CA PHE A 36 7.54 4.69 -8.93
C PHE A 36 8.06 5.91 -9.71
N LEU A 37 7.16 6.83 -10.06
CA LEU A 37 7.47 7.96 -10.94
C LEU A 37 8.14 9.14 -10.22
N ILE A 38 8.14 9.20 -8.90
CA ILE A 38 8.72 10.33 -8.13
C ILE A 38 10.17 10.57 -8.52
N ASN A 39 11.02 9.53 -8.48
CA ASN A 39 12.45 9.67 -8.75
C ASN A 39 12.74 10.05 -10.20
N PRO A 40 12.24 9.34 -11.24
CA PRO A 40 12.54 9.71 -12.62
C PRO A 40 11.96 11.07 -13.02
N ILE A 41 10.84 11.48 -12.40
CA ILE A 41 10.28 12.81 -12.66
C ILE A 41 11.13 13.90 -11.98
N SER A 42 11.59 13.70 -10.74
CA SER A 42 12.45 14.68 -10.07
C SER A 42 13.76 14.86 -10.84
N GLU A 43 14.39 13.78 -11.25
CA GLU A 43 15.61 13.82 -12.10
C GLU A 43 15.36 14.54 -13.43
N MET A 44 14.25 14.25 -14.08
CA MET A 44 13.88 14.93 -15.31
C MET A 44 13.76 16.45 -15.13
N PHE A 45 13.17 16.91 -14.02
CA PHE A 45 13.04 18.33 -13.73
C PHE A 45 14.37 18.99 -13.37
N GLU A 46 15.27 18.29 -12.72
CA GLU A 46 16.64 18.76 -12.47
C GLU A 46 17.40 18.98 -13.77
N LEU A 47 17.24 18.07 -14.74
CA LEU A 47 17.95 18.14 -16.03
C LEU A 47 17.36 19.18 -17.00
N SER A 48 16.04 19.35 -17.05
CA SER A 48 15.39 20.09 -18.14
C SER A 48 14.47 21.22 -17.70
N GLN A 49 14.16 21.33 -16.42
CA GLN A 49 13.20 22.29 -15.83
C GLN A 49 11.78 22.27 -16.47
N SER A 50 11.52 21.30 -17.36
CA SER A 50 10.23 21.14 -18.03
C SER A 50 9.96 19.67 -18.30
N PHE A 51 8.67 19.30 -18.40
CA PHE A 51 8.29 17.94 -18.74
C PHE A 51 8.76 17.58 -20.15
N SER A 52 9.55 16.52 -20.27
CA SER A 52 10.05 15.97 -21.53
C SER A 52 10.04 14.45 -21.49
N TRP A 53 9.31 13.84 -22.42
CA TRP A 53 9.27 12.39 -22.61
C TRP A 53 10.67 11.77 -22.82
N LYS A 54 11.52 12.47 -23.57
CA LYS A 54 12.89 12.02 -23.85
C LYS A 54 13.72 11.95 -22.58
N HIS A 55 13.69 12.98 -21.75
CA HIS A 55 14.45 13.01 -20.50
C HIS A 55 13.89 12.03 -19.46
N LEU A 56 12.58 11.84 -19.43
CA LEU A 56 11.98 10.81 -18.58
C LEU A 56 12.44 9.41 -18.98
N MET A 57 12.48 9.09 -20.27
CA MET A 57 13.00 7.81 -20.76
C MET A 57 14.49 7.64 -20.48
N GLN A 58 15.25 8.73 -20.56
CA GLN A 58 16.66 8.73 -20.20
C GLN A 58 16.86 8.46 -18.69
N ALA A 59 16.10 9.11 -17.82
CA ALA A 59 16.12 8.85 -16.38
C ALA A 59 15.75 7.40 -16.05
N LEU A 60 14.75 6.84 -16.72
CA LEU A 60 14.35 5.43 -16.56
C LEU A 60 15.37 4.44 -17.13
N SER A 61 16.29 4.89 -18.00
CA SER A 61 17.38 4.05 -18.52
C SER A 61 18.59 4.01 -17.58
N ASP A 62 18.65 4.89 -16.60
CA ASP A 62 19.67 4.85 -15.54
C ASP A 62 19.31 3.76 -14.53
N GLU A 63 20.23 2.80 -14.35
CA GLU A 63 20.01 1.62 -13.49
C GLU A 63 19.82 2.03 -12.01
N ALA A 64 20.52 3.05 -11.54
CA ALA A 64 20.41 3.52 -10.16
C ALA A 64 19.05 4.16 -9.89
N ILE A 65 18.59 5.04 -10.79
CA ILE A 65 17.29 5.69 -10.71
C ILE A 65 16.16 4.66 -10.82
N LEU A 66 16.28 3.73 -11.77
CA LEU A 66 15.29 2.67 -11.97
C LEU A 66 15.18 1.78 -10.75
N ARG A 67 16.32 1.33 -10.19
CA ARG A 67 16.35 0.48 -8.99
C ARG A 67 15.74 1.19 -7.77
N HIS A 68 16.01 2.47 -7.62
CA HIS A 68 15.44 3.28 -6.54
C HIS A 68 13.92 3.46 -6.71
N SER A 69 13.47 3.74 -7.93
CA SER A 69 12.04 3.82 -8.27
C SER A 69 11.30 2.51 -8.05
N GLN A 70 11.91 1.39 -8.39
CA GLN A 70 11.37 0.05 -8.11
C GLN A 70 11.27 -0.21 -6.61
N THR A 71 12.23 0.26 -5.82
CA THR A 71 12.19 0.16 -4.35
C THR A 71 11.02 0.97 -3.77
N PHE A 72 10.78 2.17 -4.28
CA PHE A 72 9.63 3.00 -3.90
C PHE A 72 8.30 2.30 -4.21
N ALA A 73 8.16 1.77 -5.42
CA ALA A 73 6.97 1.04 -5.83
C ALA A 73 6.75 -0.22 -4.98
N PHE A 74 7.79 -1.01 -4.79
CA PHE A 74 7.77 -2.24 -3.98
C PHE A 74 7.37 -1.96 -2.53
N THR A 75 7.97 -0.95 -1.91
CA THR A 75 7.68 -0.56 -0.53
C THR A 75 6.26 -0.01 -0.40
N THR A 76 5.83 0.85 -1.33
CA THR A 76 4.47 1.38 -1.35
C THR A 76 3.44 0.27 -1.53
N LEU A 77 3.67 -0.66 -2.45
CA LEU A 77 2.76 -1.78 -2.69
C LEU A 77 2.63 -2.67 -1.44
N GLY A 78 3.76 -3.09 -0.86
CA GLY A 78 3.78 -3.96 0.32
C GLY A 78 3.11 -3.30 1.54
N MET A 79 3.46 -2.06 1.84
CA MET A 79 2.87 -1.31 2.96
C MET A 79 1.38 -1.01 2.73
N SER A 80 0.98 -0.67 1.49
CA SER A 80 -0.43 -0.43 1.16
C SER A 80 -1.29 -1.67 1.39
N GLN A 81 -0.78 -2.86 1.06
CA GLN A 81 -1.49 -4.12 1.31
C GLN A 81 -1.65 -4.39 2.81
N LEU A 82 -0.62 -4.11 3.62
CA LEU A 82 -0.69 -4.23 5.07
C LEU A 82 -1.74 -3.27 5.66
N PHE A 83 -1.74 -2.02 5.22
CA PHE A 83 -2.73 -1.03 5.66
C PHE A 83 -4.14 -1.35 5.15
N HIS A 84 -4.26 -1.84 3.91
CA HIS A 84 -5.55 -2.29 3.37
C HIS A 84 -6.11 -3.48 4.14
N MET A 85 -5.27 -4.45 4.53
CA MET A 85 -5.66 -5.59 5.37
C MET A 85 -6.22 -5.12 6.72
N LEU A 86 -5.65 -4.06 7.33
CA LEU A 86 -6.19 -3.45 8.54
C LEU A 86 -7.64 -2.98 8.34
N GLY A 87 -7.90 -2.22 7.29
CA GLY A 87 -9.24 -1.74 6.96
C GLY A 87 -10.23 -2.87 6.69
N MET A 88 -9.82 -3.86 5.89
CA MET A 88 -10.68 -4.97 5.49
C MET A 88 -10.95 -5.99 6.59
N SER A 89 -10.20 -5.98 7.68
CA SER A 89 -10.43 -6.90 8.81
C SER A 89 -11.81 -6.73 9.44
N ASN A 90 -12.40 -5.55 9.36
CA ASN A 90 -13.79 -5.28 9.72
C ASN A 90 -14.36 -4.07 8.97
N ILE A 91 -15.01 -4.30 7.86
CA ILE A 91 -15.54 -3.27 6.95
C ILE A 91 -16.50 -2.28 7.64
N LYS A 92 -17.20 -2.71 8.70
CA LYS A 92 -18.19 -1.88 9.43
C LYS A 92 -17.61 -1.17 10.65
N LYS A 93 -16.34 -1.40 11.01
CA LYS A 93 -15.73 -0.82 12.20
C LYS A 93 -14.45 -0.09 11.82
N SER A 94 -14.25 1.06 12.47
CA SER A 94 -12.99 1.78 12.40
C SER A 94 -11.84 0.91 12.89
N VAL A 95 -10.67 1.06 12.27
CA VAL A 95 -9.43 0.37 12.62
C VAL A 95 -9.04 0.62 14.08
N PHE A 96 -9.36 1.79 14.65
CA PHE A 96 -9.14 2.08 16.07
C PHE A 96 -9.84 1.10 17.01
N ASN A 97 -10.96 0.49 16.58
CA ASN A 97 -11.66 -0.53 17.35
C ASN A 97 -10.96 -1.90 17.32
N LEU A 98 -10.09 -2.15 16.33
CA LEU A 98 -9.30 -3.39 16.26
C LEU A 98 -8.26 -3.42 17.37
N PHE A 99 -7.59 -2.31 17.63
CA PHE A 99 -6.63 -2.20 18.74
C PHE A 99 -7.28 -2.39 20.12
N LYS A 100 -8.58 -2.06 20.25
CA LYS A 100 -9.36 -2.32 21.47
C LYS A 100 -9.82 -3.78 21.60
N SER A 101 -9.90 -4.53 20.50
CA SER A 101 -10.48 -5.89 20.46
C SER A 101 -9.41 -6.95 20.70
N LYS A 102 -8.44 -6.85 21.52
CA LYS A 102 -7.46 -7.89 21.97
C LYS A 102 -7.12 -8.99 20.92
N ASN A 103 -7.22 -8.67 19.60
CA ASN A 103 -6.88 -9.62 18.54
C ASN A 103 -5.36 -9.60 18.30
N TRP A 104 -4.63 -10.14 19.28
CA TRP A 104 -3.18 -10.11 19.33
C TRP A 104 -2.51 -10.73 18.10
N MET A 105 -3.07 -11.83 17.59
CA MET A 105 -2.53 -12.49 16.38
C MET A 105 -2.48 -11.56 15.16
N PHE A 106 -3.49 -10.72 15.02
CA PHE A 106 -3.55 -9.78 13.90
C PHE A 106 -2.47 -8.68 14.01
N ILE A 107 -2.27 -8.17 15.23
CA ILE A 107 -1.23 -7.16 15.50
C ILE A 107 0.17 -7.75 15.26
N VAL A 108 0.40 -9.00 15.69
CA VAL A 108 1.66 -9.71 15.46
C VAL A 108 1.90 -9.92 13.97
N ALA A 109 0.90 -10.37 13.22
CA ALA A 109 1.02 -10.56 11.76
C ALA A 109 1.36 -9.25 11.04
N LEU A 110 0.72 -8.14 11.44
CA LEU A 110 1.03 -6.81 10.91
C LEU A 110 2.47 -6.40 11.23
N ALA A 111 2.90 -6.56 12.48
CA ALA A 111 4.25 -6.22 12.92
C ALA A 111 5.32 -7.03 12.16
N ILE A 112 5.07 -8.33 11.94
CA ILE A 112 5.94 -9.19 11.12
C ILE A 112 5.98 -8.67 9.67
N GLY A 113 4.84 -8.33 9.07
CA GLY A 113 4.79 -7.80 7.71
C GLY A 113 5.59 -6.50 7.55
N ILE A 114 5.46 -5.57 8.49
CA ILE A 114 6.24 -4.33 8.51
C ILE A 114 7.74 -4.63 8.69
N LEU A 115 8.09 -5.51 9.63
CA LEU A 115 9.47 -5.91 9.86
C LEU A 115 10.11 -6.52 8.61
N LEU A 116 9.41 -7.43 7.93
CA LEU A 116 9.89 -8.03 6.69
C LEU A 116 10.11 -6.99 5.59
N GLN A 117 9.21 -6.02 5.47
CA GLN A 117 9.34 -4.92 4.50
C GLN A 117 10.61 -4.09 4.77
N VAL A 118 10.87 -3.75 6.03
CA VAL A 118 12.08 -3.03 6.43
C VAL A 118 13.33 -3.88 6.18
N LEU A 119 13.31 -5.16 6.54
CA LEU A 119 14.46 -6.05 6.31
C LEU A 119 14.84 -6.17 4.84
N VAL A 120 13.87 -6.25 3.94
CA VAL A 120 14.11 -6.38 2.49
C VAL A 120 14.77 -5.13 1.91
N THR A 121 14.52 -3.95 2.47
CA THR A 121 15.12 -2.70 1.99
C THR A 121 16.44 -2.36 2.69
N GLU A 122 16.55 -2.63 3.98
CA GLU A 122 17.68 -2.16 4.80
C GLU A 122 18.80 -3.20 4.98
N MET A 123 18.47 -4.51 4.92
CA MET A 123 19.45 -5.57 5.13
C MET A 123 20.20 -5.88 3.83
N PRO A 124 21.55 -5.71 3.75
CA PRO A 124 22.31 -5.82 2.50
C PRO A 124 22.05 -7.10 1.72
N ILE A 125 22.05 -8.26 2.40
CA ILE A 125 21.84 -9.58 1.78
C ILE A 125 20.47 -9.64 1.08
N LEU A 126 19.42 -9.13 1.73
CA LEU A 126 18.06 -9.14 1.19
C LEU A 126 17.90 -8.06 0.11
N SER A 127 18.47 -6.87 0.32
CA SER A 127 18.39 -5.81 -0.67
C SER A 127 19.10 -6.17 -1.98
N ASP A 128 20.20 -6.89 -1.93
CA ASP A 128 20.87 -7.40 -3.12
C ASP A 128 20.06 -8.49 -3.82
N PHE A 129 19.44 -9.39 -3.07
CA PHE A 129 18.59 -10.44 -3.62
C PHE A 129 17.33 -9.88 -4.29
N PHE A 130 16.64 -8.95 -3.64
CA PHE A 130 15.43 -8.31 -4.16
C PHE A 130 15.70 -7.11 -5.09
N LYS A 131 16.98 -6.75 -5.28
CA LYS A 131 17.41 -5.58 -6.05
C LYS A 131 16.78 -4.28 -5.56
N THR A 132 16.59 -4.16 -4.25
CA THR A 132 16.13 -2.94 -3.60
C THR A 132 17.31 -2.03 -3.25
N THR A 133 17.04 -0.78 -2.91
CA THR A 133 18.01 0.20 -2.41
C THR A 133 17.61 0.61 -0.99
N ARG A 134 18.60 1.05 -0.21
CA ARG A 134 18.32 1.64 1.09
C ARG A 134 17.53 2.92 0.93
N LEU A 135 16.59 3.11 1.86
CA LEU A 135 15.74 4.28 1.89
C LEU A 135 16.21 5.23 3.00
N SER A 136 16.24 6.53 2.70
CA SER A 136 16.43 7.55 3.71
C SER A 136 15.20 7.62 4.63
N TRP A 137 15.38 8.18 5.79
CA TRP A 137 14.29 8.29 6.76
C TRP A 137 13.13 9.17 6.24
N TYR A 138 13.42 10.20 5.43
CA TYR A 138 12.41 11.03 4.76
C TYR A 138 11.60 10.24 3.73
N GLU A 139 12.26 9.38 2.96
CA GLU A 139 11.61 8.51 1.99
C GLU A 139 10.68 7.53 2.69
N TRP A 140 11.10 6.94 3.80
CA TRP A 140 10.23 6.10 4.63
C TRP A 140 8.97 6.83 5.07
N LEU A 141 9.08 8.08 5.56
CA LEU A 141 7.91 8.87 5.96
C LEU A 141 6.96 9.13 4.79
N TRP A 142 7.51 9.52 3.65
CA TRP A 142 6.74 9.75 2.44
C TRP A 142 6.00 8.49 1.97
N LEU A 143 6.71 7.37 1.88
CA LEU A 143 6.15 6.11 1.42
C LEU A 143 5.10 5.56 2.40
N LEU A 144 5.31 5.71 3.72
CA LEU A 144 4.31 5.37 4.72
C LEU A 144 3.05 6.23 4.60
N ALA A 145 3.20 7.55 4.41
CA ALA A 145 2.08 8.45 4.20
C ALA A 145 1.28 8.07 2.95
N LEU A 146 1.96 7.83 1.83
CA LEU A 146 1.34 7.41 0.56
C LEU A 146 0.65 6.04 0.70
N SER A 147 1.31 5.08 1.33
CA SER A 147 0.79 3.73 1.55
C SER A 147 -0.42 3.69 2.48
N SER A 148 -0.60 4.70 3.34
CA SER A 148 -1.75 4.78 4.25
C SER A 148 -3.05 5.20 3.57
N ILE A 149 -3.01 5.66 2.32
CA ILE A 149 -4.19 6.14 1.58
C ILE A 149 -5.34 5.12 1.55
N PRO A 150 -5.13 3.82 1.26
CA PRO A 150 -6.23 2.84 1.29
C PRO A 150 -6.91 2.72 2.65
N LEU A 151 -6.14 2.87 3.74
CA LEU A 151 -6.65 2.87 5.10
C LEU A 151 -7.48 4.13 5.39
N ILE A 152 -6.99 5.29 4.97
CA ILE A 152 -7.70 6.57 5.12
C ILE A 152 -9.04 6.52 4.36
N ILE A 153 -9.01 6.04 3.11
CA ILE A 153 -10.23 5.84 2.32
C ILE A 153 -11.21 4.91 3.05
N HIS A 154 -10.71 3.81 3.63
CA HIS A 154 -11.54 2.91 4.41
C HIS A 154 -12.23 3.64 5.58
N GLU A 155 -11.49 4.40 6.38
CA GLU A 155 -12.05 5.15 7.52
C GLU A 155 -13.13 6.17 7.09
N ILE A 156 -12.92 6.83 5.94
CA ILE A 156 -13.92 7.76 5.37
C ILE A 156 -15.18 7.02 4.94
N LEU A 157 -15.05 5.80 4.41
CA LEU A 157 -16.19 5.00 3.92
C LEU A 157 -16.96 4.27 5.04
N VAL A 158 -16.35 3.99 6.18
CA VAL A 158 -17.00 3.30 7.32
C VAL A 158 -18.35 3.92 7.73
N PRO A 159 -18.51 5.25 7.90
CA PRO A 159 -19.82 5.82 8.27
C PRO A 159 -20.89 5.63 7.19
N PHE A 160 -20.50 5.60 5.91
CA PHE A 160 -21.44 5.32 4.81
C PHE A 160 -21.91 3.87 4.82
N PHE A 161 -21.04 2.91 5.14
CA PHE A 161 -21.41 1.50 5.27
C PHE A 161 -22.32 1.22 6.46
N LYS A 162 -22.14 1.94 7.56
CA LYS A 162 -23.03 1.86 8.72
C LYS A 162 -24.44 2.38 8.41
N ARG A 163 -24.57 3.43 7.59
CA ARG A 163 -25.88 4.04 7.25
C ARG A 163 -26.72 3.20 6.29
N LYS A 164 -26.08 2.51 5.34
CA LYS A 164 -26.81 1.84 4.25
C LYS A 164 -27.24 0.41 4.53
N ASN A 165 -26.87 -0.23 5.66
CA ASN A 165 -27.08 -1.67 5.90
C ASN A 165 -26.70 -2.57 4.69
N LEU A 166 -25.82 -2.08 3.81
CA LEU A 166 -25.42 -2.69 2.56
C LEU A 166 -24.26 -3.65 2.84
N MET A 167 -24.56 -4.73 3.52
CA MET A 167 -23.86 -6.03 3.51
C MET A 167 -24.31 -6.88 4.69
#